data_e82870f3030b40c671ebdf64ecc49d28
#
_entry.id   e82870f3030b40c671ebdf64ecc49d28
#
_cell.length_a   1.000
_cell.length_b   1.000
_cell.length_c   1.000
_cell.angle_alpha   90.00
_cell.angle_beta   90.00
_cell.angle_gamma   90.00
#
_symmetry.space_group_name_H-M   'P 1'
#
loop_
_entity.id
_entity.type
_entity.pdbx_description
1 polymer ?
#
loop_
_entity_poly.entity_id
_entity_poly.type
_entity_poly.pdbx_seq_one_letter_code
_entity_poly.pdbx_strand_id
1 'polypeptide(L)'
;MRKLIALAVLLGAAASASADMYSWTDEEGTIHFTNMKPHGGKWKKVMDSPAPEGSKAAAQRGSCPRCDRVPATDSSPERFHRYDAFILEASELYKIPVPLIRAVIKSESDYDPRVVSSMDCKGLMQVHPQVQIDMGTQGDVFDPRTNIMTGTRLLRWLANHVDGDLVLTIAGYHAGLGSLAKYGYTVPPYAYTRQYLKTVLDRYYQYKTEEQRAKAR
;
A
#
# COMPACT_ATOMS: atom_id res chain seq x y z
N MET A 1 -3.04 55.93 -28.06
CA MET A 1 -3.67 54.63 -28.35
C MET A 1 -3.03 53.57 -27.43
N ARG A 2 -3.69 53.25 -26.31
CA ARG A 2 -3.21 52.21 -25.37
C ARG A 2 -3.83 50.88 -25.75
N LYS A 3 -3.01 49.92 -26.16
CA LYS A 3 -3.44 48.57 -26.45
C LYS A 3 -3.56 47.82 -25.11
N LEU A 4 -4.80 47.44 -24.75
CA LEU A 4 -5.10 46.52 -23.67
C LEU A 4 -4.78 45.11 -24.15
N ILE A 5 -3.79 44.46 -23.50
CA ILE A 5 -3.52 43.02 -23.68
C ILE A 5 -4.39 42.29 -22.68
N ALA A 6 -5.38 41.58 -23.18
CA ALA A 6 -6.22 40.68 -22.39
C ALA A 6 -5.43 39.40 -22.07
N LEU A 7 -5.11 39.18 -20.79
CA LEU A 7 -4.50 37.99 -20.27
C LEU A 7 -5.60 36.93 -20.12
N ALA A 8 -5.65 35.97 -21.03
CA ALA A 8 -6.54 34.81 -20.93
C ALA A 8 -5.97 33.84 -19.86
N VAL A 9 -6.62 33.79 -18.71
CA VAL A 9 -6.33 32.78 -17.68
C VAL A 9 -6.94 31.46 -18.17
N LEU A 10 -6.10 30.55 -18.64
CA LEU A 10 -6.51 29.16 -18.86
C LEU A 10 -6.73 28.50 -17.48
N LEU A 11 -8.00 28.39 -17.07
CA LEU A 11 -8.37 27.45 -16.00
C LEU A 11 -8.14 26.03 -16.54
N GLY A 12 -7.00 25.45 -16.20
CA GLY A 12 -6.76 24.03 -16.39
C GLY A 12 -7.76 23.26 -15.54
N ALA A 13 -8.70 22.56 -16.18
CA ALA A 13 -9.55 21.60 -15.51
C ALA A 13 -8.64 20.55 -14.88
N ALA A 14 -8.57 20.52 -13.56
CA ALA A 14 -7.93 19.43 -12.83
C ALA A 14 -8.73 18.16 -13.16
N ALA A 15 -8.18 17.32 -14.03
CA ALA A 15 -8.72 16.00 -14.29
C ALA A 15 -8.70 15.24 -12.96
N SER A 16 -9.89 14.94 -12.43
CA SER A 16 -10.04 14.09 -11.26
C SER A 16 -9.34 12.77 -11.56
N ALA A 17 -8.25 12.48 -10.87
CA ALA A 17 -7.54 11.23 -11.02
C ALA A 17 -8.51 10.11 -10.63
N SER A 18 -8.91 9.29 -11.61
CA SER A 18 -9.70 8.09 -11.36
C SER A 18 -8.89 7.18 -10.43
N ALA A 19 -9.49 6.74 -9.34
CA ALA A 19 -8.89 5.76 -8.45
C ALA A 19 -9.19 4.31 -8.90
N ASP A 20 -9.82 4.15 -10.06
CA ASP A 20 -10.00 2.85 -10.70
C ASP A 20 -8.65 2.22 -11.00
N MET A 21 -8.57 0.92 -10.83
CA MET A 21 -7.37 0.18 -11.18
C MET A 21 -7.71 -0.89 -12.20
N TYR A 22 -6.87 -1.00 -13.20
CA TYR A 22 -7.00 -1.93 -14.30
C TYR A 22 -5.78 -2.83 -14.36
N SER A 23 -5.95 -4.07 -14.80
CA SER A 23 -4.85 -4.99 -15.08
C SER A 23 -5.01 -5.63 -16.45
N TRP A 24 -3.89 -5.93 -17.09
CA TRP A 24 -3.81 -6.76 -18.30
C TRP A 24 -2.55 -7.61 -18.26
N THR A 25 -2.56 -8.70 -19.01
CA THR A 25 -1.38 -9.56 -19.18
C THR A 25 -0.87 -9.35 -20.60
N ASP A 26 0.43 -9.11 -20.75
CA ASP A 26 1.08 -9.00 -22.06
C ASP A 26 1.29 -10.38 -22.70
N GLU A 27 1.89 -10.39 -23.90
CA GLU A 27 2.14 -11.62 -24.67
C GLU A 27 3.20 -12.50 -24.00
N GLU A 28 4.07 -11.90 -23.18
CA GLU A 28 5.10 -12.58 -22.40
C GLU A 28 4.58 -13.13 -21.06
N GLY A 29 3.29 -12.93 -20.73
CA GLY A 29 2.65 -13.39 -19.51
C GLY A 29 2.85 -12.48 -18.31
N THR A 30 3.43 -11.28 -18.50
CA THR A 30 3.60 -10.30 -17.42
C THR A 30 2.30 -9.58 -17.11
N ILE A 31 1.93 -9.50 -15.85
CA ILE A 31 0.73 -8.79 -15.40
C ILE A 31 1.07 -7.32 -15.12
N HIS A 32 0.40 -6.45 -15.83
CA HIS A 32 0.51 -4.99 -15.68
C HIS A 32 -0.67 -4.41 -14.92
N PHE A 33 -0.42 -3.33 -14.17
CA PHE A 33 -1.44 -2.56 -13.47
C PHE A 33 -1.35 -1.09 -13.82
N THR A 34 -2.48 -0.41 -13.94
CA THR A 34 -2.57 1.02 -14.21
C THR A 34 -3.83 1.62 -13.57
N ASN A 35 -3.75 2.87 -13.16
CA ASN A 35 -4.90 3.67 -12.76
C ASN A 35 -5.52 4.45 -13.94
N MET A 36 -4.96 4.33 -15.12
CA MET A 36 -5.50 4.92 -16.35
C MET A 36 -6.20 3.82 -17.15
N LYS A 37 -7.44 4.08 -17.58
CA LYS A 37 -8.18 3.14 -18.41
C LYS A 37 -7.42 2.87 -19.69
N PRO A 38 -6.96 1.62 -19.96
CA PRO A 38 -6.22 1.31 -21.16
C PRO A 38 -7.08 1.49 -22.42
N HIS A 39 -6.45 1.97 -23.50
CA HIS A 39 -7.06 2.07 -24.83
C HIS A 39 -6.77 0.78 -25.61
N GLY A 40 -7.78 -0.04 -25.84
CA GLY A 40 -7.63 -1.31 -26.58
C GLY A 40 -7.09 -2.48 -25.71
N GLY A 41 -7.08 -3.68 -26.29
CA GLY A 41 -6.55 -4.90 -25.63
C GLY A 41 -7.49 -5.54 -24.62
N LYS A 42 -7.06 -6.70 -24.09
CA LYS A 42 -7.79 -7.43 -23.04
C LYS A 42 -7.33 -6.94 -21.67
N TRP A 43 -8.13 -6.13 -21.03
CA TRP A 43 -7.90 -5.66 -19.67
C TRP A 43 -9.13 -5.94 -18.79
N LYS A 44 -8.94 -6.03 -17.50
CA LYS A 44 -10.01 -6.12 -16.50
C LYS A 44 -9.87 -4.99 -15.48
N LYS A 45 -10.97 -4.45 -15.04
CA LYS A 45 -11.02 -3.54 -13.90
C LYS A 45 -10.90 -4.37 -12.62
N VAL A 46 -9.87 -4.12 -11.83
CA VAL A 46 -9.60 -4.87 -10.59
C VAL A 46 -10.04 -4.12 -9.34
N MET A 47 -10.26 -2.80 -9.44
CA MET A 47 -10.76 -1.98 -8.35
C MET A 47 -11.57 -0.80 -8.89
N ASP A 48 -12.70 -0.47 -8.22
CA ASP A 48 -13.52 0.70 -8.52
C ASP A 48 -13.03 1.93 -7.77
N SER A 49 -13.14 3.10 -8.40
CA SER A 49 -13.00 4.37 -7.68
C SER A 49 -14.05 4.45 -6.57
N PRO A 50 -13.71 4.93 -5.37
CA PRO A 50 -14.74 5.37 -4.45
C PRO A 50 -15.56 6.49 -5.12
N ALA A 51 -16.87 6.50 -4.88
CA ALA A 51 -17.71 7.59 -5.36
C ALA A 51 -17.14 8.94 -4.92
N PRO A 52 -17.17 9.99 -5.76
CA PRO A 52 -16.69 11.31 -5.40
C PRO A 52 -17.35 11.76 -4.09
N GLU A 53 -16.55 12.32 -3.19
CA GLU A 53 -17.01 12.86 -1.91
C GLU A 53 -18.08 13.94 -2.16
N GLY A 54 -19.31 13.58 -2.03
CA GLY A 54 -20.49 14.43 -2.29
C GLY A 54 -21.79 13.67 -2.14
N SER A 55 -21.77 12.36 -2.27
CA SER A 55 -22.91 11.54 -1.89
C SER A 55 -22.91 11.40 -0.36
N LYS A 56 -23.99 11.89 0.27
CA LYS A 56 -24.27 11.77 1.71
C LYS A 56 -24.58 10.30 2.11
N ALA A 57 -23.74 9.37 1.74
CA ALA A 57 -23.58 8.14 2.44
C ALA A 57 -22.43 8.39 3.44
N ALA A 58 -22.75 8.88 4.62
CA ALA A 58 -21.92 8.64 5.78
C ALA A 58 -21.73 7.14 5.82
N ALA A 59 -20.67 6.65 5.16
CA ALA A 59 -20.20 5.31 5.37
C ALA A 59 -19.99 5.23 6.87
N GLN A 60 -20.86 4.48 7.56
CA GLN A 60 -20.55 4.01 8.88
C GLN A 60 -19.13 3.47 8.76
N ARG A 61 -18.18 4.17 9.40
CA ARG A 61 -16.84 3.66 9.55
C ARG A 61 -16.99 2.42 10.41
N GLY A 62 -17.20 1.28 9.74
CA GLY A 62 -17.07 0.00 10.38
C GLY A 62 -15.66 0.01 10.98
N SER A 63 -15.56 -0.05 12.30
CA SER A 63 -14.29 -0.25 12.95
C SER A 63 -13.67 -1.50 12.32
N CYS A 64 -12.58 -1.31 11.59
CA CYS A 64 -11.74 -2.44 11.21
C CYS A 64 -10.77 -2.63 12.38
N PRO A 65 -10.96 -3.65 13.21
CA PRO A 65 -10.07 -3.88 14.36
C PRO A 65 -8.60 -4.05 13.96
N ARG A 66 -8.35 -4.48 12.71
CA ARG A 66 -6.99 -4.60 12.15
C ARG A 66 -6.46 -3.29 11.57
N CYS A 67 -7.33 -2.28 11.41
CA CYS A 67 -6.97 -0.99 10.82
C CYS A 67 -7.01 0.13 11.85
N ASP A 68 -7.32 -0.16 13.12
CA ASP A 68 -7.30 0.83 14.18
C ASP A 68 -5.88 1.37 14.34
N ARG A 69 -5.69 2.59 13.87
CA ARG A 69 -4.40 3.26 13.96
C ARG A 69 -4.30 3.92 15.31
N VAL A 70 -3.42 3.39 16.13
CA VAL A 70 -2.95 4.15 17.29
C VAL A 70 -2.07 5.28 16.75
N PRO A 71 -2.37 6.55 17.04
CA PRO A 71 -1.56 7.66 16.59
C PRO A 71 -0.10 7.49 16.99
N ALA A 72 0.80 7.79 16.07
CA ALA A 72 2.23 7.78 16.37
C ALA A 72 2.53 8.77 17.51
N THR A 73 3.25 8.33 18.51
CA THR A 73 3.68 9.19 19.63
C THR A 73 4.86 10.09 19.23
N ASP A 74 5.65 9.65 18.23
CA ASP A 74 6.72 10.43 17.64
C ASP A 74 6.22 11.14 16.38
N SER A 75 6.08 12.46 16.46
CA SER A 75 5.67 13.33 15.34
C SER A 75 6.84 13.92 14.56
N SER A 76 8.09 13.59 14.91
CA SER A 76 9.27 14.14 14.24
C SER A 76 9.37 13.66 12.79
N PRO A 77 9.85 14.51 11.84
CA PRO A 77 10.10 14.08 10.47
C PRO A 77 11.16 12.97 10.36
N GLU A 78 12.10 12.92 11.28
CA GLU A 78 13.20 11.95 11.34
C GLU A 78 12.70 10.52 11.48
N ARG A 79 11.48 10.31 12.02
CA ARG A 79 10.89 8.97 12.16
C ARG A 79 10.79 8.24 10.82
N PHE A 80 10.63 8.95 9.72
CA PHE A 80 10.51 8.36 8.38
C PHE A 80 11.81 7.77 7.84
N HIS A 81 12.96 8.14 8.42
CA HIS A 81 14.29 7.70 8.01
C HIS A 81 15.01 6.85 9.05
N ARG A 82 14.48 6.80 10.27
CA ARG A 82 15.12 6.10 11.41
C ARG A 82 15.40 4.62 11.15
N TYR A 83 14.61 3.98 10.30
CA TYR A 83 14.67 2.55 10.04
C TYR A 83 15.19 2.20 8.63
N ASP A 84 15.76 3.15 7.92
CA ASP A 84 16.19 2.99 6.52
C ASP A 84 17.16 1.82 6.34
N ALA A 85 18.10 1.63 7.26
CA ALA A 85 19.06 0.52 7.20
C ALA A 85 18.34 -0.85 7.24
N PHE A 86 17.33 -1.02 8.10
CA PHE A 86 16.57 -2.26 8.22
C PHE A 86 15.63 -2.48 7.03
N ILE A 87 15.09 -1.40 6.48
CA ILE A 87 14.25 -1.44 5.27
C ILE A 87 15.08 -1.87 4.06
N LEU A 88 16.31 -1.33 3.91
CA LEU A 88 17.22 -1.71 2.84
C LEU A 88 17.65 -3.18 2.98
N GLU A 89 18.05 -3.61 4.18
CA GLU A 89 18.40 -5.01 4.47
C GLU A 89 17.26 -5.96 4.10
N ALA A 90 16.03 -5.66 4.53
CA ALA A 90 14.85 -6.47 4.24
C ALA A 90 14.52 -6.48 2.74
N SER A 91 14.64 -5.34 2.06
CA SER A 91 14.44 -5.23 0.61
C SER A 91 15.43 -6.09 -0.17
N GLU A 92 16.70 -6.04 0.20
CA GLU A 92 17.75 -6.85 -0.43
C GLU A 92 17.55 -8.35 -0.22
N LEU A 93 17.18 -8.75 1.00
CA LEU A 93 16.98 -10.16 1.36
C LEU A 93 15.74 -10.75 0.70
N TYR A 94 14.61 -10.06 0.78
CA TYR A 94 13.32 -10.58 0.33
C TYR A 94 12.91 -10.11 -1.07
N LYS A 95 13.71 -9.27 -1.73
CA LYS A 95 13.41 -8.73 -3.06
C LYS A 95 12.04 -8.04 -3.14
N ILE A 96 11.69 -7.33 -2.08
CA ILE A 96 10.52 -6.44 -2.02
C ILE A 96 11.02 -4.99 -2.18
N PRO A 97 10.45 -4.19 -3.09
CA PRO A 97 10.91 -2.82 -3.30
C PRO A 97 10.83 -1.96 -2.04
N VAL A 98 11.88 -1.17 -1.76
CA VAL A 98 11.92 -0.20 -0.64
C VAL A 98 10.68 0.68 -0.57
N PRO A 99 10.19 1.27 -1.70
CA PRO A 99 8.96 2.05 -1.69
C PRO A 99 7.73 1.28 -1.18
N LEU A 100 7.64 -0.03 -1.45
CA LEU A 100 6.52 -0.83 -0.96
C LEU A 100 6.62 -1.08 0.55
N ILE A 101 7.80 -1.42 1.06
CA ILE A 101 8.02 -1.61 2.50
C ILE A 101 7.68 -0.31 3.25
N ARG A 102 8.16 0.83 2.77
CA ARG A 102 7.86 2.15 3.35
C ARG A 102 6.37 2.48 3.32
N ALA A 103 5.67 2.17 2.23
CA ALA A 103 4.24 2.39 2.08
C ALA A 103 3.43 1.56 3.09
N VAL A 104 3.82 0.30 3.31
CA VAL A 104 3.20 -0.55 4.33
C VAL A 104 3.46 -0.01 5.73
N ILE A 105 4.72 0.26 6.12
CA ILE A 105 5.05 0.82 7.44
C ILE A 105 4.27 2.11 7.71
N LYS A 106 4.23 3.02 6.74
CA LYS A 106 3.47 4.26 6.86
C LYS A 106 1.97 4.03 7.05
N SER A 107 1.42 2.97 6.45
CA SER A 107 -0.01 2.65 6.54
C SER A 107 -0.36 1.94 7.83
N GLU A 108 0.54 1.10 8.35
CA GLU A 108 0.30 0.27 9.52
C GLU A 108 0.52 1.02 10.85
N SER A 109 1.57 1.81 10.93
CA SER A 109 2.00 2.41 12.21
C SER A 109 2.36 3.89 12.14
N ASP A 110 2.41 4.49 10.96
CA ASP A 110 3.04 5.82 10.78
C ASP A 110 4.48 5.87 11.34
N TYR A 111 5.21 4.76 11.25
CA TYR A 111 6.57 4.57 11.77
C TYR A 111 6.68 4.55 13.31
N ASP A 112 5.60 4.36 14.07
CA ASP A 112 5.69 4.11 15.51
C ASP A 112 5.95 2.62 15.77
N PRO A 113 7.08 2.24 16.37
CA PRO A 113 7.43 0.85 16.63
C PRO A 113 6.63 0.22 17.78
N ARG A 114 5.86 1.01 18.55
CA ARG A 114 5.16 0.56 19.74
C ARG A 114 3.66 0.35 19.54
N VAL A 115 3.15 0.63 18.35
CA VAL A 115 1.71 0.47 18.04
C VAL A 115 1.28 -0.97 18.27
N VAL A 116 0.17 -1.12 18.98
CA VAL A 116 -0.55 -2.40 19.15
C VAL A 116 -1.98 -2.18 18.71
N SER A 117 -2.45 -2.99 17.76
CA SER A 117 -3.84 -2.94 17.34
C SER A 117 -4.74 -3.76 18.29
N SER A 118 -6.05 -3.59 18.19
CA SER A 118 -7.06 -4.38 18.91
C SER A 118 -7.00 -5.89 18.56
N MET A 119 -6.35 -6.25 17.46
CA MET A 119 -6.12 -7.63 17.04
C MET A 119 -4.73 -8.15 17.39
N ASP A 120 -4.04 -7.52 18.37
CA ASP A 120 -2.70 -7.88 18.82
C ASP A 120 -1.61 -7.81 17.73
N CYS A 121 -1.84 -7.05 16.64
CA CYS A 121 -0.80 -6.75 15.67
C CYS A 121 0.16 -5.69 16.26
N LYS A 122 1.46 -5.87 16.08
CA LYS A 122 2.50 -5.12 16.79
C LYS A 122 3.51 -4.46 15.88
N GLY A 123 3.93 -3.27 16.25
CA GLY A 123 5.09 -2.58 15.71
C GLY A 123 4.91 -1.99 14.32
N LEU A 124 6.02 -1.70 13.67
CA LEU A 124 6.12 -0.91 12.44
C LEU A 124 5.28 -1.44 11.28
N MET A 125 5.26 -2.76 11.08
CA MET A 125 4.52 -3.43 10.02
C MET A 125 3.29 -4.19 10.55
N GLN A 126 2.88 -3.94 11.80
CA GLN A 126 1.72 -4.56 12.44
C GLN A 126 1.73 -6.09 12.30
N VAL A 127 2.80 -6.70 12.75
CA VAL A 127 2.98 -8.16 12.72
C VAL A 127 2.18 -8.80 13.84
N HIS A 128 1.27 -9.73 13.49
CA HIS A 128 0.57 -10.54 14.48
C HIS A 128 1.53 -11.63 15.01
N PRO A 129 1.49 -11.99 16.32
CA PRO A 129 2.37 -13.03 16.87
C PRO A 129 2.34 -14.36 16.13
N GLN A 130 1.17 -14.80 15.66
CA GLN A 130 1.07 -16.01 14.85
C GLN A 130 1.82 -15.88 13.52
N VAL A 131 1.79 -14.72 12.88
CA VAL A 131 2.57 -14.47 11.64
C VAL A 131 4.06 -14.58 11.91
N GLN A 132 4.53 -14.10 13.06
CA GLN A 132 5.95 -14.26 13.45
C GLN A 132 6.34 -15.74 13.53
N ILE A 133 5.48 -16.58 14.13
CA ILE A 133 5.67 -18.04 14.22
C ILE A 133 5.66 -18.66 12.82
N ASP A 134 4.63 -18.35 12.01
CA ASP A 134 4.46 -18.93 10.67
C ASP A 134 5.62 -18.54 9.72
N MET A 135 6.15 -17.33 9.89
CA MET A 135 7.33 -16.89 9.14
C MET A 135 8.65 -17.43 9.72
N GLY A 136 8.63 -18.15 10.84
CA GLY A 136 9.84 -18.70 11.45
C GLY A 136 10.84 -17.64 11.90
N THR A 137 10.37 -16.44 12.27
CA THR A 137 11.22 -15.37 12.78
C THR A 137 11.25 -15.41 14.30
N GLN A 138 12.42 -15.07 14.88
CA GLN A 138 12.65 -15.09 16.31
C GLN A 138 12.98 -13.68 16.83
N GLY A 139 12.85 -13.49 18.13
CA GLY A 139 13.17 -12.23 18.81
C GLY A 139 11.90 -11.42 19.17
N ASP A 140 12.13 -10.23 19.70
CA ASP A 140 11.06 -9.33 20.09
C ASP A 140 10.39 -8.73 18.85
N VAL A 141 9.09 -8.91 18.74
CA VAL A 141 8.29 -8.37 17.62
C VAL A 141 8.24 -6.82 17.64
N PHE A 142 8.51 -6.17 18.77
CA PHE A 142 8.65 -4.73 18.87
C PHE A 142 10.01 -4.20 18.43
N ASP A 143 11.03 -5.08 18.36
CA ASP A 143 12.31 -4.70 17.78
C ASP A 143 12.14 -4.29 16.33
N PRO A 144 12.54 -3.08 15.95
CA PRO A 144 12.30 -2.55 14.60
C PRO A 144 12.82 -3.44 13.49
N ARG A 145 14.03 -4.02 13.66
CA ARG A 145 14.63 -4.88 12.66
C ARG A 145 13.85 -6.19 12.54
N THR A 146 13.55 -6.85 13.67
CA THR A 146 12.76 -8.09 13.71
C THR A 146 11.39 -7.88 13.04
N ASN A 147 10.72 -6.79 13.37
CA ASN A 147 9.39 -6.46 12.82
C ASN A 147 9.41 -6.23 11.31
N ILE A 148 10.35 -5.40 10.81
CA ILE A 148 10.51 -5.11 9.38
C ILE A 148 10.87 -6.38 8.60
N MET A 149 11.80 -7.19 9.12
CA MET A 149 12.18 -8.45 8.48
C MET A 149 11.00 -9.41 8.39
N THR A 150 10.22 -9.56 9.47
CA THR A 150 9.05 -10.45 9.51
C THR A 150 7.95 -9.98 8.54
N GLY A 151 7.58 -8.71 8.58
CA GLY A 151 6.55 -8.14 7.71
C GLY A 151 6.94 -8.19 6.22
N THR A 152 8.22 -7.92 5.92
CA THR A 152 8.73 -8.00 4.54
C THR A 152 8.79 -9.45 4.05
N ARG A 153 9.15 -10.41 4.92
CA ARG A 153 9.08 -11.84 4.61
C ARG A 153 7.65 -12.27 4.31
N LEU A 154 6.66 -11.80 5.07
CA LEU A 154 5.24 -12.04 4.79
C LEU A 154 4.84 -11.49 3.42
N LEU A 155 5.25 -10.26 3.07
CA LEU A 155 4.99 -9.69 1.74
C LEU A 155 5.56 -10.59 0.63
N ARG A 156 6.79 -11.09 0.78
CA ARG A 156 7.41 -12.01 -0.18
C ARG A 156 6.66 -13.33 -0.25
N TRP A 157 6.31 -13.89 0.90
CA TRP A 157 5.55 -15.12 0.97
C TRP A 157 4.19 -15.00 0.24
N LEU A 158 3.46 -13.91 0.48
CA LEU A 158 2.21 -13.62 -0.22
C LEU A 158 2.42 -13.44 -1.73
N ALA A 159 3.43 -12.65 -2.13
CA ALA A 159 3.74 -12.46 -3.55
C ALA A 159 3.99 -13.80 -4.27
N ASN A 160 4.69 -14.73 -3.62
CA ASN A 160 4.93 -16.06 -4.20
C ASN A 160 3.63 -16.89 -4.35
N HIS A 161 2.60 -16.63 -3.53
CA HIS A 161 1.32 -17.34 -3.60
C HIS A 161 0.33 -16.73 -4.60
N VAL A 162 0.60 -15.52 -5.07
CA VAL A 162 -0.26 -14.81 -6.02
C VAL A 162 0.49 -14.41 -7.29
N ASP A 163 1.51 -15.20 -7.67
CA ASP A 163 2.29 -15.03 -8.90
C ASP A 163 2.88 -13.61 -9.09
N GLY A 164 3.27 -12.97 -7.99
CA GLY A 164 3.82 -11.63 -7.99
C GLY A 164 2.80 -10.49 -8.18
N ASP A 165 1.51 -10.79 -8.18
CA ASP A 165 0.46 -9.77 -8.28
C ASP A 165 0.55 -8.80 -7.10
N LEU A 166 0.91 -7.53 -7.39
CA LEU A 166 1.10 -6.50 -6.39
C LEU A 166 -0.19 -6.19 -5.63
N VAL A 167 -1.31 -6.14 -6.34
CA VAL A 167 -2.63 -5.80 -5.76
C VAL A 167 -3.06 -6.91 -4.80
N LEU A 168 -2.94 -8.17 -5.21
CA LEU A 168 -3.27 -9.31 -4.38
C LEU A 168 -2.28 -9.49 -3.22
N THR A 169 -1.00 -9.18 -3.42
CA THR A 169 0.00 -9.18 -2.34
C THR A 169 -0.39 -8.21 -1.23
N ILE A 170 -0.72 -6.96 -1.58
CA ILE A 170 -1.13 -5.94 -0.61
C ILE A 170 -2.48 -6.28 0.02
N ALA A 171 -3.45 -6.74 -0.77
CA ALA A 171 -4.75 -7.15 -0.24
C ALA A 171 -4.61 -8.35 0.71
N GLY A 172 -3.75 -9.32 0.38
CA GLY A 172 -3.45 -10.48 1.21
C GLY A 172 -2.71 -10.12 2.50
N TYR A 173 -1.84 -9.12 2.46
CA TYR A 173 -1.17 -8.64 3.66
C TYR A 173 -2.19 -8.17 4.72
N HIS A 174 -3.20 -7.45 4.28
CA HIS A 174 -4.24 -6.91 5.16
C HIS A 174 -5.34 -7.91 5.51
N ALA A 175 -5.85 -8.64 4.51
CA ALA A 175 -7.01 -9.52 4.68
C ALA A 175 -6.65 -10.99 4.98
N GLY A 176 -5.39 -11.36 4.79
CA GLY A 176 -4.91 -12.74 4.88
C GLY A 176 -5.13 -13.54 3.60
N LEU A 177 -4.22 -14.49 3.32
CA LEU A 177 -4.29 -15.37 2.15
C LEU A 177 -5.60 -16.19 2.10
N GLY A 178 -6.11 -16.63 3.26
CA GLY A 178 -7.38 -17.34 3.35
C GLY A 178 -8.57 -16.54 2.84
N SER A 179 -8.57 -15.22 3.03
CA SER A 179 -9.59 -14.32 2.46
C SER A 179 -9.46 -14.22 0.94
N LEU A 180 -8.24 -14.14 0.41
CA LEU A 180 -8.03 -14.17 -1.05
C LEU A 180 -8.54 -15.48 -1.65
N ALA A 181 -8.17 -16.61 -1.07
CA ALA A 181 -8.60 -17.91 -1.52
C ALA A 181 -10.14 -18.06 -1.49
N LYS A 182 -10.78 -17.61 -0.42
CA LYS A 182 -12.26 -17.61 -0.28
C LYS A 182 -12.95 -16.86 -1.43
N TYR A 183 -12.32 -15.79 -1.94
CA TYR A 183 -12.86 -14.99 -3.05
C TYR A 183 -12.18 -15.28 -4.39
N GLY A 184 -11.66 -16.50 -4.58
CA GLY A 184 -11.10 -16.94 -5.86
C GLY A 184 -9.87 -16.15 -6.31
N TYR A 185 -9.02 -15.78 -5.36
CA TYR A 185 -7.83 -14.95 -5.60
C TYR A 185 -8.16 -13.62 -6.30
N THR A 186 -9.19 -12.95 -5.81
CA THR A 186 -9.51 -11.56 -6.16
C THR A 186 -9.45 -10.69 -4.90
N VAL A 187 -9.50 -9.37 -5.08
CA VAL A 187 -9.57 -8.45 -3.93
C VAL A 187 -10.88 -8.68 -3.19
N PRO A 188 -10.85 -9.08 -1.90
CA PRO A 188 -12.05 -9.31 -1.12
C PRO A 188 -12.98 -8.09 -1.10
N PRO A 189 -14.31 -8.25 -1.08
CA PRO A 189 -15.27 -7.16 -1.13
C PRO A 189 -15.40 -6.40 0.20
N TYR A 190 -14.37 -6.44 1.04
CA TYR A 190 -14.33 -5.73 2.30
C TYR A 190 -13.93 -4.27 2.07
N ALA A 191 -14.77 -3.32 2.48
CA ALA A 191 -14.53 -1.88 2.28
C ALA A 191 -13.17 -1.44 2.84
N TYR A 192 -12.81 -1.92 4.02
CA TYR A 192 -11.53 -1.60 4.67
C TYR A 192 -10.32 -2.20 3.96
N THR A 193 -10.42 -3.41 3.37
CA THR A 193 -9.32 -3.98 2.56
C THR A 193 -9.11 -3.16 1.30
N ARG A 194 -10.17 -2.75 0.65
CA ARG A 194 -10.09 -1.89 -0.55
C ARG A 194 -9.51 -0.51 -0.23
N GLN A 195 -9.92 0.07 0.90
CA GLN A 195 -9.36 1.35 1.36
C GLN A 195 -7.87 1.22 1.72
N TYR A 196 -7.49 0.16 2.41
CA TYR A 196 -6.09 -0.13 2.72
C TYR A 196 -5.25 -0.28 1.45
N LEU A 197 -5.71 -1.13 0.53
CA LEU A 197 -5.07 -1.35 -0.76
C LEU A 197 -4.83 -0.04 -1.51
N LYS A 198 -5.88 0.80 -1.62
CA LYS A 198 -5.75 2.13 -2.25
C LYS A 198 -4.68 2.97 -1.55
N THR A 199 -4.73 3.05 -0.22
CA THR A 199 -3.80 3.86 0.56
C THR A 199 -2.35 3.41 0.38
N VAL A 200 -2.09 2.10 0.41
CA VAL A 200 -0.74 1.55 0.24
C VAL A 200 -0.24 1.77 -1.18
N LEU A 201 -1.08 1.57 -2.19
CA LEU A 201 -0.71 1.79 -3.60
C LEU A 201 -0.40 3.27 -3.89
N ASP A 202 -1.23 4.20 -3.42
CA ASP A 202 -0.98 5.64 -3.58
C ASP A 202 0.40 6.02 -3.00
N ARG A 203 0.71 5.54 -1.79
CA ARG A 203 2.00 5.77 -1.13
C ARG A 203 3.16 5.08 -1.85
N TYR A 204 2.97 3.86 -2.30
CA TYR A 204 3.99 3.12 -3.04
C TYR A 204 4.41 3.87 -4.31
N TYR A 205 3.45 4.33 -5.11
CA TYR A 205 3.76 5.06 -6.33
C TYR A 205 4.37 6.44 -6.06
N GLN A 206 3.95 7.12 -5.00
CA GLN A 206 4.58 8.35 -4.53
C GLN A 206 6.06 8.11 -4.21
N TYR A 207 6.37 7.18 -3.32
CA TYR A 207 7.75 6.88 -2.91
C TYR A 207 8.61 6.35 -4.06
N LYS A 208 8.05 5.55 -4.95
CA LYS A 208 8.74 5.09 -6.15
C LYS A 208 9.13 6.27 -7.06
N THR A 209 8.25 7.24 -7.23
CA THR A 209 8.53 8.45 -8.03
C THR A 209 9.61 9.31 -7.37
N GLU A 210 9.56 9.47 -6.06
CA GLU A 210 10.57 10.20 -5.28
C GLU A 210 11.95 9.55 -5.41
N GLU A 211 12.02 8.21 -5.28
CA GLU A 211 13.26 7.45 -5.46
C GLU A 211 13.84 7.59 -6.88
N GLN A 212 12.99 7.54 -7.90
CA GLN A 212 13.41 7.74 -9.29
C GLN A 212 13.98 9.13 -9.53
N ARG A 213 13.34 10.16 -8.98
CA ARG A 213 13.83 11.55 -9.06
C ARG A 213 15.15 11.74 -8.34
N ALA A 214 15.34 11.07 -7.19
CA ALA A 214 16.60 11.14 -6.45
C ALA A 214 17.75 10.49 -7.21
N LYS A 215 17.51 9.38 -7.92
CA LYS A 215 18.51 8.68 -8.76
C LYS A 215 18.86 9.43 -10.06
N ALA A 216 18.00 10.33 -10.53
CA ALA A 216 18.21 11.09 -11.76
C ALA A 216 18.96 12.43 -11.53
N ARG A 217 19.28 12.77 -10.27
CA ARG A 217 20.07 13.95 -9.87
C ARG A 217 21.52 13.58 -9.64
#